data_421a67595c5f1b00749421c9949758c9
#
_entry.id   421a67595c5f1b00749421c9949758c9
#
_cell.length_a   1.000
_cell.length_b   1.000
_cell.length_c   1.000
_cell.angle_alpha   90.00
_cell.angle_beta   90.00
_cell.angle_gamma   90.00
#
_symmetry.space_group_name_H-M   'P 1'
#
loop_
_entity.id
_entity.type
_entity.pdbx_description
1 polymer ?
#
loop_
_entity_poly.entity_id
_entity_poly.type
_entity_poly.pdbx_seq_one_letter_code
_entity_poly.pdbx_strand_id
1 'polypeptide(L)' 'MKIRNYNGEDLQCKVYIHENRKEETILVSVPEIFFSIQIDYDIYGEALVEHIYLHLFNLLDEKEANHLALSIAQWTAET' A
#
# COMPACT_ATOMS: atom_id res chain seq x y z
N MET A 1 -10.87 -1.88 -10.35
CA MET A 1 -9.93 -1.05 -9.57
C MET A 1 -10.62 -0.48 -8.34
N LYS A 2 -9.94 -0.49 -7.24
CA LYS A 2 -10.42 0.12 -6.00
C LYS A 2 -9.68 1.41 -5.72
N ILE A 3 -10.38 2.39 -5.18
CA ILE A 3 -9.76 3.65 -4.79
C ILE A 3 -10.10 3.87 -3.32
N ARG A 4 -9.08 4.12 -2.50
CA ARG A 4 -9.24 4.38 -1.07
C ARG A 4 -8.62 5.72 -0.72
N ASN A 5 -9.22 6.40 0.25
CA ASN A 5 -8.70 7.66 0.73
C ASN A 5 -7.91 7.42 2.01
N TYR A 6 -6.65 7.83 2.01
CA TYR A 6 -5.81 7.74 3.19
C TYR A 6 -5.74 9.10 3.87
N ASN A 7 -6.05 9.13 5.16
CA ASN A 7 -6.02 10.36 5.96
C ASN A 7 -5.05 10.16 7.12
N GLY A 8 -3.80 10.54 6.91
CA GLY A 8 -2.78 10.49 7.93
C GLY A 8 -2.63 11.82 8.64
N GLU A 9 -1.62 11.95 9.49
CA GLU A 9 -1.35 13.18 10.22
C GLU A 9 -0.90 14.29 9.28
N ASP A 10 0.08 13.98 8.45
CA ASP A 10 0.68 14.97 7.54
C ASP A 10 0.44 14.68 6.08
N LEU A 11 -0.29 13.59 5.78
CA LEU A 11 -0.49 13.15 4.41
C LEU A 11 -1.93 12.75 4.19
N GLN A 12 -2.58 13.34 3.20
CA GLN A 12 -3.87 12.89 2.70
C GLN A 12 -3.68 12.56 1.23
N CYS A 13 -4.03 11.34 0.85
CA CYS A 13 -3.82 10.92 -0.53
C CYS A 13 -4.80 9.84 -0.93
N LYS A 14 -4.86 9.58 -2.23
CA LYS A 14 -5.65 8.48 -2.76
C LYS A 14 -4.73 7.30 -3.03
N VAL A 15 -5.24 6.12 -2.69
CA VAL A 15 -4.53 4.87 -2.91
C VAL A 15 -5.34 4.07 -3.92
N TYR A 16 -4.70 3.74 -5.04
CA TYR A 16 -5.32 2.99 -6.12
C TYR A 16 -4.85 1.54 -6.03
N ILE A 17 -5.81 0.61 -6.02
CA ILE A 17 -5.52 -0.81 -5.86
C ILE A 17 -6.13 -1.57 -7.03
N HIS A 18 -5.29 -2.27 -7.77
CA HIS A 18 -5.72 -3.05 -8.93
C HIS A 18 -5.28 -4.50 -8.75
N GLU A 19 -6.26 -5.41 -8.69
CA GLU A 19 -5.97 -6.83 -8.57
C GLU A 19 -5.88 -7.45 -9.96
N ASN A 20 -4.80 -8.18 -10.22
CA ASN A 20 -4.63 -8.95 -11.44
C ASN A 20 -4.68 -10.43 -11.08
N ARG A 21 -5.85 -11.02 -11.18
CA ARG A 21 -6.07 -12.42 -10.79
C ARG A 21 -5.32 -13.40 -11.68
N LYS A 22 -5.15 -13.05 -12.94
CA LYS A 22 -4.45 -13.91 -13.88
C LYS A 22 -3.00 -14.10 -13.50
N GLU A 23 -2.34 -13.04 -13.04
CA GLU A 23 -0.95 -13.09 -12.62
C GLU A 23 -0.79 -13.25 -11.12
N GLU A 24 -1.89 -13.27 -10.39
CA GLU A 24 -1.90 -13.39 -8.93
C GLU A 24 -1.09 -12.30 -8.26
N THR A 25 -1.31 -11.07 -8.71
CA THR A 25 -0.63 -9.89 -8.17
C THR A 25 -1.64 -8.78 -7.88
N ILE A 26 -1.21 -7.85 -7.03
CA ILE A 26 -1.97 -6.66 -6.71
C ILE A 26 -1.04 -5.47 -6.93
N LEU A 27 -1.50 -4.51 -7.72
CA LEU A 27 -0.75 -3.27 -7.95
C LEU A 27 -1.35 -2.17 -7.09
N VAL A 28 -0.49 -1.52 -6.31
CA VAL A 28 -0.89 -0.40 -5.46
C VAL A 28 -0.14 0.85 -5.92
N SER A 29 -0.87 1.93 -6.12
CA SER A 29 -0.28 3.19 -6.56
C SER A 29 -0.74 4.33 -5.68
N VAL A 30 0.19 5.17 -5.26
CA VAL A 30 -0.08 6.39 -4.49
C VAL A 30 0.60 7.54 -5.22
N PRO A 31 -0.09 8.14 -6.21
CA PRO A 31 0.54 9.15 -7.07
C PRO A 31 1.07 10.37 -6.33
N GLU A 32 0.43 10.76 -5.23
CA GLU A 32 0.83 11.97 -4.50
C GLU A 32 2.26 11.90 -3.97
N ILE A 33 2.78 10.70 -3.74
CA ILE A 33 4.14 10.51 -3.27
C ILE A 33 4.99 9.75 -4.29
N PHE A 34 4.51 9.65 -5.53
CA PHE A 34 5.21 8.95 -6.62
C PHE A 34 5.56 7.51 -6.25
N PHE A 35 4.63 6.83 -5.58
CA PHE A 35 4.85 5.48 -5.09
C PHE A 35 3.98 4.48 -5.84
N SER A 36 4.58 3.34 -6.21
CA SER A 36 3.87 2.24 -6.83
C SER A 36 4.57 0.94 -6.45
N ILE A 37 3.78 -0.08 -6.13
CA ILE A 37 4.32 -1.37 -5.74
C ILE A 37 3.42 -2.49 -6.26
N GLN A 38 4.05 -3.57 -6.76
CA GLN A 38 3.34 -4.76 -7.17
C GLN A 38 3.59 -5.84 -6.12
N ILE A 39 2.51 -6.44 -5.63
CA ILE A 39 2.55 -7.38 -4.52
C ILE A 39 2.06 -8.74 -5.00
N ASP A 40 2.83 -9.80 -4.75
CA ASP A 40 2.40 -11.17 -5.06
C ASP A 40 1.38 -11.64 -4.02
N TYR A 41 0.46 -12.50 -4.44
CA TYR A 41 -0.58 -13.04 -3.55
C TYR A 41 -0.02 -13.82 -2.36
N ASP A 42 1.18 -14.39 -2.50
CA ASP A 42 1.76 -15.18 -1.42
C ASP A 42 2.41 -14.35 -0.32
N ILE A 43 2.41 -13.02 -0.46
CA ILE A 43 2.88 -12.12 0.59
C ILE A 43 1.66 -11.56 1.31
N TYR A 44 1.53 -11.85 2.61
CA TYR A 44 0.36 -11.41 3.38
C TYR A 44 0.72 -11.23 4.86
N GLY A 45 -0.22 -10.67 5.63
CA GLY A 45 -0.04 -10.49 7.07
C GLY A 45 1.06 -9.51 7.40
N GLU A 46 1.83 -9.81 8.44
CA GLU A 46 2.92 -8.95 8.89
C GLU A 46 4.02 -8.80 7.83
N ALA A 47 4.26 -9.86 7.07
CA ALA A 47 5.25 -9.81 5.99
C ALA A 47 4.85 -8.79 4.93
N LEU A 48 3.56 -8.67 4.64
CA LEU A 48 3.08 -7.69 3.68
C LEU A 48 3.25 -6.27 4.21
N VAL A 49 2.91 -6.02 5.47
CA VAL A 49 3.08 -4.71 6.08
C VAL A 49 4.54 -4.29 6.02
N GLU A 50 5.44 -5.19 6.41
CA GLU A 50 6.87 -4.91 6.40
C GLU A 50 7.38 -4.64 4.98
N HIS A 51 6.92 -5.42 4.02
CA HIS A 51 7.32 -5.27 2.63
C HIS A 51 6.94 -3.88 2.10
N ILE A 52 5.71 -3.44 2.37
CA ILE A 52 5.25 -2.12 1.95
C ILE A 52 6.01 -1.03 2.70
N TYR A 53 6.18 -1.20 4.01
CA TYR A 53 6.88 -0.23 4.84
C TYR A 53 8.30 0.03 4.35
N LEU A 54 9.02 -1.02 4.00
CA LEU A 54 10.41 -0.89 3.54
C LEU A 54 10.52 -0.05 2.27
N HIS A 55 9.46 -0.02 1.46
CA HIS A 55 9.45 0.79 0.25
C HIS A 55 8.95 2.22 0.51
N LEU A 56 8.31 2.45 1.65
CA LEU A 56 7.76 3.77 1.99
C LEU A 56 8.67 4.59 2.88
N PHE A 57 9.54 3.95 3.67
CA PHE A 57 10.25 4.69 4.72
C PHE A 57 11.25 5.72 4.20
N ASN A 58 11.64 5.63 2.95
CA ASN A 58 12.47 6.65 2.31
C ASN A 58 11.67 7.83 1.76
N LEU A 59 10.35 7.66 1.65
CA LEU A 59 9.47 8.69 1.09
C LEU A 59 8.72 9.46 2.17
N LEU A 60 8.50 8.82 3.31
CA LEU A 60 7.72 9.36 4.41
C LEU A 60 8.49 9.16 5.72
N ASP A 61 8.12 9.88 6.77
CA ASP A 61 8.72 9.60 8.07
C ASP A 61 8.25 8.23 8.56
N GLU A 62 8.95 7.70 9.55
CA GLU A 62 8.73 6.34 10.05
C GLU A 62 7.28 6.10 10.47
N LYS A 63 6.70 7.03 11.21
CA LYS A 63 5.34 6.88 11.72
C LYS A 63 4.31 6.87 10.61
N GLU A 64 4.43 7.81 9.66
CA GLU A 64 3.51 7.90 8.56
C GLU A 64 3.67 6.70 7.60
N ALA A 65 4.91 6.28 7.36
CA ALA A 65 5.18 5.12 6.49
C ALA A 65 4.56 3.86 7.08
N ASN A 66 4.68 3.67 8.39
CA ASN A 66 4.10 2.52 9.07
C ASN A 66 2.57 2.55 9.00
N HIS A 67 1.98 3.71 9.23
CA HIS A 67 0.53 3.88 9.22
C HIS A 67 -0.04 3.61 7.82
N LEU A 68 0.60 4.16 6.80
CA LEU A 68 0.16 3.94 5.42
C LEU A 68 0.32 2.48 5.01
N ALA A 69 1.43 1.84 5.40
CA ALA A 69 1.65 0.44 5.10
C ALA A 69 0.57 -0.45 5.71
N LEU A 70 0.18 -0.18 6.96
CA LEU A 70 -0.89 -0.92 7.62
C LEU A 70 -2.21 -0.73 6.88
N SER A 71 -2.51 0.50 6.48
CA SER A 71 -3.75 0.80 5.76
C SER A 71 -3.80 0.08 4.41
N ILE A 72 -2.71 0.12 3.66
CA ILE A 72 -2.65 -0.56 2.36
C ILE A 72 -2.82 -2.06 2.54
N ALA A 73 -2.13 -2.65 3.51
CA ALA A 73 -2.23 -4.08 3.76
C ALA A 73 -3.67 -4.47 4.10
N GLN A 74 -4.35 -3.67 4.92
CA GLN A 74 -5.73 -3.92 5.28
C GLN A 74 -6.65 -3.85 4.06
N TRP A 75 -6.48 -2.82 3.23
CA TRP A 75 -7.33 -2.66 2.05
C TRP A 75 -7.11 -3.77 1.02
N THR A 76 -5.88 -4.24 0.85
CA THR A 76 -5.62 -5.34 -0.08
C THR A 76 -6.21 -6.65 0.44
N ALA A 77 -6.27 -6.84 1.75
CA ALA A 77 -6.87 -8.03 2.35
C ALA A 77 -8.39 -8.06 2.14
N GLU A 78 -9.01 -6.91 1.94
CA GLU A 78 -10.45 -6.81 1.70
C GLU A 78 -10.85 -7.14 0.26
N THR A 79 -9.90 -7.33 -0.60
CA THR A 79 -10.14 -7.51 -2.04
C THR A 79 -10.63 -8.91 -2.41
#